data_ff1540cb44f73cbabbe9ae2d3a93b028
#
_entry.id   ff1540cb44f73cbabbe9ae2d3a93b028
#
_cell.length_a   1.000
_cell.length_b   1.000
_cell.length_c   1.000
_cell.angle_alpha   90.00
_cell.angle_beta   90.00
_cell.angle_gamma   90.00
#
_symmetry.space_group_name_H-M   'P 1'
#
loop_
_entity.id
_entity.type
_entity.pdbx_description
1 polymer ?
#
loop_
_entity_poly.entity_id
_entity_poly.type
_entity_poly.pdbx_seq_one_letter_code
_entity_poly.pdbx_strand_id
1 'polypeptide(L)'
;MKKQIYVIHGYGASPDKHWFPWLKRILGNKGYEIEILKMPTPETPKVNEWIATLKKDIEIINENTYFVAHSLGNITLLRYLSEYENLDEIGGFIMVSVFDRPIKGFEELHPFVETSLDYKKISEKCKLKVVIAAKDD
;
A
#
# COMPACT_ATOMS: atom_id res chain seq x y z
N MET A 1 18.60 1.34 -13.54
CA MET A 1 18.37 1.16 -12.09
C MET A 1 17.32 0.09 -11.87
N LYS A 2 17.53 -0.71 -10.85
CA LYS A 2 16.52 -1.72 -10.47
C LYS A 2 15.25 -1.06 -9.97
N LYS A 3 14.12 -1.65 -10.31
CA LYS A 3 12.83 -1.23 -9.78
C LYS A 3 12.64 -1.84 -8.39
N GLN A 4 12.23 -1.01 -7.45
CA GLN A 4 11.93 -1.42 -6.08
C GLN A 4 10.42 -1.54 -5.93
N ILE A 5 9.96 -2.68 -5.44
CA ILE A 5 8.54 -2.93 -5.24
C ILE A 5 8.30 -3.17 -3.74
N TYR A 6 7.42 -2.36 -3.16
CA TYR A 6 6.97 -2.56 -1.78
C TYR A 6 5.58 -3.15 -1.80
N VAL A 7 5.38 -4.21 -1.02
CA VAL A 7 4.08 -4.87 -0.88
C VAL A 7 3.53 -4.60 0.51
N ILE A 8 2.29 -4.13 0.59
CA ILE A 8 1.64 -3.75 1.85
C ILE A 8 0.41 -4.62 2.04
N HIS A 9 0.45 -5.48 3.07
CA HIS A 9 -0.66 -6.39 3.37
C HIS A 9 -1.80 -5.67 4.10
N GLY A 10 -2.92 -6.36 4.27
CA GLY A 10 -4.11 -5.81 4.89
C GLY A 10 -4.35 -6.31 6.31
N TYR A 11 -5.59 -6.09 6.77
CA TYR A 11 -6.08 -6.47 8.08
C TYR A 11 -5.91 -7.98 8.32
N GLY A 12 -5.40 -8.33 9.49
CA GLY A 12 -5.26 -9.73 9.88
C GLY A 12 -4.25 -10.54 9.07
N ALA A 13 -3.50 -9.90 8.18
CA ALA A 13 -2.58 -10.58 7.30
C ALA A 13 -1.12 -10.45 7.76
N SER A 14 -0.20 -10.97 6.99
CA SER A 14 1.24 -10.90 7.23
C SER A 14 1.97 -11.08 5.90
N PRO A 15 3.30 -10.84 5.87
CA PRO A 15 4.06 -10.98 4.61
C PRO A 15 4.04 -12.36 3.98
N ASP A 16 3.75 -13.41 4.75
CA ASP A 16 3.73 -14.79 4.25
C ASP A 16 2.34 -15.29 3.87
N LYS A 17 1.34 -14.40 3.86
CA LYS A 17 -0.04 -14.75 3.54
C LYS A 17 -0.39 -14.49 2.08
N HIS A 18 -1.52 -15.06 1.66
CA HIS A 18 -2.12 -14.85 0.34
C HIS A 18 -1.12 -15.11 -0.79
N TRP A 19 -1.13 -14.25 -1.78
CA TRP A 19 -0.29 -14.33 -2.98
C TRP A 19 1.06 -13.62 -2.83
N PHE A 20 1.37 -13.08 -1.64
CA PHE A 20 2.58 -12.26 -1.44
C PHE A 20 3.87 -13.03 -1.67
N PRO A 21 4.07 -14.25 -1.09
CA PRO A 21 5.29 -15.01 -1.34
C PRO A 21 5.46 -15.41 -2.81
N TRP A 22 4.34 -15.74 -3.47
CA TRP A 22 4.35 -16.06 -4.90
C TRP A 22 4.82 -14.85 -5.71
N LEU A 23 4.25 -13.68 -5.44
CA LEU A 23 4.60 -12.45 -6.12
C LEU A 23 6.09 -12.11 -5.95
N LYS A 24 6.60 -12.24 -4.73
CA LYS A 24 8.01 -11.99 -4.44
C LYS A 24 8.91 -12.92 -5.25
N ARG A 25 8.55 -14.19 -5.33
CA ARG A 25 9.33 -15.17 -6.10
C ARG A 25 9.32 -14.86 -7.59
N ILE A 26 8.14 -14.60 -8.15
CA ILE A 26 8.01 -14.37 -9.60
C ILE A 26 8.74 -13.09 -10.02
N LEU A 27 8.51 -12.00 -9.32
CA LEU A 27 9.12 -10.72 -9.68
C LEU A 27 10.61 -10.68 -9.32
N GLY A 28 11.01 -11.34 -8.24
CA GLY A 28 12.41 -11.47 -7.88
C GLY A 28 13.21 -12.20 -8.96
N ASN A 29 12.62 -13.24 -9.55
CA ASN A 29 13.25 -13.98 -10.65
C ASN A 29 13.39 -13.13 -11.91
N LYS A 30 12.61 -12.05 -12.04
CA LYS A 30 12.71 -11.10 -13.15
C LYS A 30 13.68 -9.95 -12.88
N GLY A 31 14.34 -9.96 -11.74
CA GLY A 31 15.36 -8.97 -11.40
C GLY A 31 14.85 -7.76 -10.63
N TYR A 32 13.59 -7.74 -10.21
CA TYR A 32 13.07 -6.66 -9.37
C TYR A 32 13.45 -6.90 -7.91
N GLU A 33 13.62 -5.81 -7.17
CA GLU A 33 13.78 -5.89 -5.73
C GLU A 33 12.41 -5.76 -5.09
N ILE A 34 12.04 -6.73 -4.24
CA ILE A 34 10.71 -6.77 -3.63
C ILE A 34 10.84 -6.91 -2.13
N GLU A 35 10.19 -6.02 -1.43
CA GLU A 35 10.08 -6.06 0.02
C GLU A 35 8.62 -6.11 0.41
N ILE A 36 8.24 -7.15 1.15
CA ILE A 36 6.89 -7.27 1.71
C ILE A 36 6.96 -6.71 3.13
N LEU A 37 6.33 -5.57 3.35
CA LEU A 37 6.39 -4.90 4.63
C LEU A 37 5.53 -5.62 5.66
N LYS A 38 6.04 -5.68 6.89
CA LYS A 38 5.30 -6.28 7.99
C LYS A 38 4.64 -5.18 8.82
N MET A 39 3.32 -5.10 8.75
CA MET A 39 2.55 -4.11 9.51
C MET A 39 2.37 -4.55 10.97
N PRO A 40 2.41 -3.61 11.92
CA PRO A 40 2.27 -3.96 13.33
C PRO A 40 0.82 -4.29 13.69
N THR A 41 0.65 -5.20 14.65
CA THR A 41 -0.64 -5.58 15.23
C THR A 41 -1.76 -5.68 14.18
N PRO A 42 -1.65 -6.60 13.19
CA PRO A 42 -2.59 -6.62 12.06
C PRO A 42 -4.02 -6.98 12.43
N GLU A 43 -4.26 -7.64 13.56
CA GLU A 43 -5.61 -7.93 14.05
C GLU A 43 -6.27 -6.74 14.75
N THR A 44 -5.48 -5.79 15.21
CA THR A 44 -5.95 -4.57 15.88
C THR A 44 -5.19 -3.36 15.34
N PRO A 45 -5.30 -3.10 14.03
CA PRO A 45 -4.45 -2.10 13.39
C PRO A 45 -4.76 -0.68 13.85
N LYS A 46 -3.70 0.12 13.99
CA LYS A 46 -3.80 1.53 14.35
C LYS A 46 -3.18 2.35 13.24
N VAL A 47 -3.93 3.32 12.74
CA VAL A 47 -3.54 4.09 11.55
C VAL A 47 -2.18 4.76 11.72
N ASN A 48 -1.93 5.37 12.87
CA ASN A 48 -0.65 6.06 13.10
C ASN A 48 0.53 5.10 13.13
N GLU A 49 0.35 3.91 13.69
CA GLU A 49 1.40 2.90 13.74
C GLU A 49 1.71 2.32 12.36
N TRP A 50 0.68 2.11 11.55
CA TRP A 50 0.83 1.61 10.20
C TRP A 50 1.53 2.64 9.30
N ILE A 51 1.13 3.90 9.40
CA ILE A 51 1.79 4.98 8.66
C ILE A 51 3.26 5.13 9.10
N ALA A 52 3.52 5.06 10.40
CA ALA A 52 4.89 5.13 10.91
C ALA A 52 5.77 3.99 10.38
N THR A 53 5.19 2.81 10.21
CA THR A 53 5.90 1.67 9.62
C THR A 53 6.29 1.95 8.16
N LEU A 54 5.39 2.53 7.39
CA LEU A 54 5.71 2.92 6.01
C LEU A 54 6.83 3.97 5.99
N LYS A 55 6.77 4.95 6.87
CA LYS A 55 7.81 5.99 6.96
C LYS A 55 9.18 5.41 7.31
N LYS A 56 9.20 4.39 8.15
CA LYS A 56 10.43 3.73 8.58
C LYS A 56 11.00 2.81 7.50
N ASP A 57 10.14 2.02 6.86
CA ASP A 57 10.57 0.92 6.00
C ASP A 57 10.71 1.31 4.53
N ILE A 58 10.03 2.36 4.09
CA ILE A 58 10.17 2.85 2.72
C ILE A 58 11.28 3.90 2.71
N GLU A 59 12.44 3.51 2.21
CA GLU A 59 13.62 4.36 2.25
C GLU A 59 13.63 5.42 1.16
N ILE A 60 13.23 5.06 -0.04
CA ILE A 60 13.32 5.94 -1.21
C ILE A 60 12.04 5.82 -2.02
N ILE A 61 11.51 6.98 -2.44
CA ILE A 61 10.41 7.05 -3.40
C ILE A 61 10.90 7.85 -4.61
N ASN A 62 10.89 7.21 -5.78
CA ASN A 62 11.23 7.85 -7.05
C ASN A 62 10.51 7.12 -8.20
N GLU A 63 10.86 7.47 -9.43
CA GLU A 63 10.23 6.90 -10.63
C GLU A 63 10.45 5.38 -10.80
N ASN A 64 11.37 4.80 -10.02
CA ASN A 64 11.61 3.36 -10.00
C ASN A 64 10.96 2.66 -8.82
N THR A 65 10.16 3.37 -8.02
CA THR A 65 9.47 2.82 -6.87
C THR A 65 8.04 2.44 -7.26
N TYR A 66 7.66 1.21 -6.90
CA TYR A 66 6.33 0.67 -7.17
C TYR A 66 5.73 0.11 -5.88
N PHE A 67 4.42 0.18 -5.78
CA PHE A 67 3.69 -0.34 -4.63
C PHE A 67 2.64 -1.33 -5.08
N VAL A 68 2.51 -2.42 -4.34
CA VAL A 68 1.39 -3.35 -4.47
C VAL A 68 0.75 -3.45 -3.09
N ALA A 69 -0.51 -3.09 -3.00
CA ALA A 69 -1.20 -3.08 -1.71
C ALA A 69 -2.51 -3.86 -1.77
N HIS A 70 -2.89 -4.42 -0.66
CA HIS A 70 -4.09 -5.25 -0.53
C HIS A 70 -4.96 -4.76 0.62
N SER A 71 -6.26 -4.58 0.36
CA SER A 71 -7.26 -4.23 1.37
C SER A 71 -6.85 -3.00 2.19
N LEU A 72 -6.73 -3.11 3.50
CA LEU A 72 -6.34 -2.01 4.39
C LEU A 72 -4.97 -1.41 4.03
N GLY A 73 -4.09 -2.20 3.45
CA GLY A 73 -2.78 -1.71 2.99
C GLY A 73 -2.90 -0.60 1.95
N ASN A 74 -3.95 -0.63 1.13
CA ASN A 74 -4.20 0.41 0.13
C ASN A 74 -4.45 1.77 0.75
N ILE A 75 -5.39 1.82 1.70
CA ILE A 75 -5.72 3.10 2.33
C ILE A 75 -4.56 3.63 3.18
N THR A 76 -3.79 2.72 3.77
CA THR A 76 -2.58 3.09 4.50
C THR A 76 -1.57 3.76 3.57
N LEU A 77 -1.34 3.15 2.40
CA LEU A 77 -0.45 3.71 1.39
C LEU A 77 -0.93 5.08 0.91
N LEU A 78 -2.22 5.20 0.60
CA LEU A 78 -2.79 6.45 0.11
C LEU A 78 -2.66 7.56 1.16
N ARG A 79 -2.87 7.27 2.44
CA ARG A 79 -2.66 8.24 3.51
C ARG A 79 -1.21 8.66 3.61
N TYR A 80 -0.31 7.70 3.59
CA TYR A 80 1.11 7.95 3.63
C TYR A 80 1.55 8.88 2.50
N LEU A 81 1.11 8.59 1.27
CA LEU A 81 1.45 9.42 0.10
C LEU A 81 0.77 10.79 0.15
N SER A 82 -0.47 10.85 0.66
CA SER A 82 -1.20 12.10 0.80
C SER A 82 -0.51 13.06 1.77
N GLU A 83 0.07 12.52 2.84
CA GLU A 83 0.78 13.29 3.86
C GLU A 83 2.26 13.53 3.54
N TYR A 84 2.77 12.89 2.51
CA TYR A 84 4.20 12.96 2.16
C TYR A 84 4.54 14.34 1.62
N GLU A 85 5.51 15.02 2.26
CA GLU A 85 5.97 16.35 1.81
C GLU A 85 6.88 16.20 0.59
N ASN A 86 6.68 17.09 -0.40
CA ASN A 86 7.50 17.13 -1.60
C ASN A 86 7.59 15.79 -2.33
N LEU A 87 6.44 15.15 -2.51
CA LEU A 87 6.37 13.86 -3.19
C LEU A 87 6.86 13.99 -4.64
N ASP A 88 7.88 13.22 -4.98
CA ASP A 88 8.39 13.09 -6.33
C ASP A 88 7.57 12.07 -7.14
N GLU A 89 7.91 11.94 -8.42
CA GLU A 89 7.26 10.93 -9.27
C GLU A 89 7.44 9.52 -8.71
N ILE A 90 6.38 8.73 -8.82
CA ILE A 90 6.34 7.33 -8.43
C ILE A 90 6.17 6.50 -9.70
N GLY A 91 6.86 5.36 -9.79
CA GLY A 91 6.72 4.44 -10.94
C GLY A 91 5.30 3.94 -11.10
N GLY A 92 4.68 3.53 -10.02
CA GLY A 92 3.29 3.08 -10.09
C GLY A 92 2.80 2.39 -8.84
N PHE A 93 1.49 2.10 -8.83
CA PHE A 93 0.91 1.25 -7.82
C PHE A 93 -0.16 0.34 -8.41
N ILE A 94 -0.33 -0.80 -7.76
CA ILE A 94 -1.40 -1.74 -8.03
C ILE A 94 -2.18 -1.90 -6.73
N MET A 95 -3.45 -1.50 -6.74
CA MET A 95 -4.32 -1.59 -5.57
C MET A 95 -5.29 -2.75 -5.73
N VAL A 96 -5.22 -3.70 -4.82
CA VAL A 96 -6.08 -4.89 -4.83
C VAL A 96 -7.11 -4.77 -3.72
N SER A 97 -8.39 -4.87 -4.07
CA SER A 97 -9.52 -4.78 -3.12
C SER A 97 -9.46 -3.51 -2.28
N VAL A 98 -9.27 -2.37 -2.93
CA VAL A 98 -9.15 -1.07 -2.26
C VAL A 98 -10.50 -0.57 -1.77
N PHE A 99 -10.48 0.13 -0.62
CA PHE A 99 -11.65 0.85 -0.10
C PHE A 99 -11.18 2.17 0.51
N ASP A 100 -12.05 3.17 0.51
CA ASP A 100 -11.76 4.49 1.11
C ASP A 100 -12.92 5.01 1.97
N ARG A 101 -13.85 4.13 2.32
CA ARG A 101 -15.06 4.45 3.11
C ARG A 101 -15.22 3.47 4.25
N PRO A 102 -15.95 3.86 5.31
CA PRO A 102 -16.25 2.93 6.39
C PRO A 102 -16.95 1.66 5.88
N ILE A 103 -16.51 0.52 6.39
CA ILE A 103 -17.11 -0.78 6.05
C ILE A 103 -17.91 -1.26 7.25
N LYS A 104 -19.17 -1.60 7.02
CA LYS A 104 -20.05 -2.14 8.06
C LYS A 104 -19.45 -3.44 8.62
N GLY A 105 -19.38 -3.52 9.94
CA GLY A 105 -18.81 -4.68 10.63
C GLY A 105 -17.32 -4.56 10.90
N PHE A 106 -16.67 -3.49 10.40
CA PHE A 106 -15.25 -3.24 10.62
C PHE A 106 -15.02 -1.83 11.16
N GLU A 107 -15.75 -1.51 12.23
CA GLU A 107 -15.71 -0.18 12.85
C GLU A 107 -14.31 0.19 13.35
N GLU A 108 -13.50 -0.78 13.73
CA GLU A 108 -12.12 -0.57 14.17
C GLU A 108 -11.22 -0.02 13.06
N LEU A 109 -11.63 -0.13 11.81
CA LEU A 109 -10.88 0.40 10.66
C LEU A 109 -11.28 1.82 10.27
N HIS A 110 -12.34 2.38 10.88
CA HIS A 110 -12.81 3.71 10.55
C HIS A 110 -11.74 4.81 10.65
N PRO A 111 -10.82 4.78 11.63
CA PRO A 111 -9.77 5.80 11.68
C PRO A 111 -8.90 5.88 10.42
N PHE A 112 -8.84 4.80 9.65
CA PHE A 112 -8.09 4.79 8.39
C PHE A 112 -8.78 5.57 7.28
N VAL A 113 -10.08 5.80 7.37
CA VAL A 113 -10.88 6.44 6.32
C VAL A 113 -11.62 7.71 6.78
N GLU A 114 -11.33 8.19 8.00
CA GLU A 114 -12.04 9.34 8.59
C GLU A 114 -11.77 10.67 7.88
N THR A 115 -10.55 10.86 7.39
CA THR A 115 -10.18 12.12 6.76
C THR A 115 -10.00 11.95 5.26
N SER A 116 -10.26 13.01 4.50
CA SER A 116 -10.09 12.97 3.06
C SER A 116 -8.61 12.83 2.68
N LEU A 117 -8.38 12.33 1.48
CA LEU A 117 -7.05 12.09 0.92
C LEU A 117 -6.80 13.06 -0.24
N ASP A 118 -5.54 13.39 -0.46
CA ASP A 118 -5.15 14.23 -1.58
C ASP A 118 -4.95 13.38 -2.85
N TYR A 119 -6.06 12.91 -3.40
CA TYR A 119 -6.04 12.06 -4.60
C TYR A 119 -5.41 12.75 -5.81
N LYS A 120 -5.62 14.06 -5.95
CA LYS A 120 -5.06 14.81 -7.06
C LYS A 120 -3.53 14.77 -7.04
N LYS A 121 -2.95 15.05 -5.89
CA LYS A 121 -1.49 14.98 -5.70
C LYS A 121 -0.94 13.61 -6.04
N ILE A 122 -1.57 12.55 -5.51
CA ILE A 122 -1.13 11.17 -5.74
C ILE A 122 -1.25 10.81 -7.21
N SER A 123 -2.37 11.13 -7.83
CA SER A 123 -2.63 10.81 -9.24
C SER A 123 -1.65 11.52 -10.17
N GLU A 124 -1.32 12.77 -9.91
CA GLU A 124 -0.39 13.54 -10.73
C GLU A 124 1.05 13.01 -10.63
N LYS A 125 1.42 12.43 -9.50
CA LYS A 125 2.79 11.95 -9.27
C LYS A 125 2.99 10.48 -9.64
N CYS A 126 1.94 9.74 -9.90
CA CYS A 126 2.02 8.30 -10.16
C CYS A 126 1.82 7.99 -11.64
N LYS A 127 2.84 7.40 -12.29
CA LYS A 127 2.81 7.10 -13.72
C LYS A 127 1.87 5.96 -14.07
N LEU A 128 1.93 4.86 -13.32
CA LEU A 128 1.10 3.68 -13.56
C LEU A 128 0.13 3.49 -12.40
N LYS A 129 -1.17 3.43 -12.72
CA LYS A 129 -2.22 3.22 -11.72
C LYS A 129 -3.10 2.07 -12.15
N VAL A 130 -3.13 1.01 -11.35
CA VAL A 130 -3.97 -0.16 -11.60
C VAL A 130 -4.79 -0.47 -10.37
N VAL A 131 -6.08 -0.71 -10.55
CA VAL A 131 -6.98 -1.13 -9.48
C VAL A 131 -7.56 -2.49 -9.88
N ILE A 132 -7.44 -3.45 -8.98
CA ILE A 132 -7.99 -4.79 -9.16
C ILE A 132 -9.04 -5.02 -8.09
N ALA A 133 -10.27 -5.30 -8.51
CA ALA A 133 -11.37 -5.55 -7.61
C ALA A 133 -12.17 -6.75 -8.10
N ALA A 134 -12.69 -7.55 -7.16
CA ALA A 134 -13.62 -8.60 -7.51
C ALA A 134 -14.98 -7.99 -7.85
N LYS A 135 -15.80 -8.73 -8.62
CA LYS A 135 -17.10 -8.24 -9.06
C LYS A 135 -18.03 -7.87 -7.89
N ASP A 136 -17.86 -8.55 -6.77
CA ASP A 136 -18.70 -8.37 -5.57
C ASP A 136 -18.04 -7.55 -4.46
N ASP A 137 -16.93 -6.94 -4.75
CA ASP A 137 -16.23 -6.08 -3.76
C ASP A 137 -16.99 -4.77 -3.49
#